data_30cfe156a7a01b8edf761cce4320e18b
#
_entry.id   30cfe156a7a01b8edf761cce4320e18b
#
_cell.length_a   1.000
_cell.length_b   1.000
_cell.length_c   1.000
_cell.angle_alpha   90.00
_cell.angle_beta   90.00
_cell.angle_gamma   90.00
#
_symmetry.space_group_name_H-M   'P 1'
#
loop_
_entity.id
_entity.type
_entity.pdbx_description
1 polymer ?
#
loop_
_entity_poly.entity_id
_entity_poly.type
_entity_poly.pdbx_seq_one_letter_code
_entity_poly.pdbx_strand_id
1 'polypeptide(L)'
;MYAYACIYKADTEKIDLIPAAELTITFVCYHYPRAMLDKLQRDRGIMAEKIESGIYYLTGDAIPVQLIIVPALSKNNNYWLNNLRNDLKAGGEIRNFIERYGENKKSKLFQALADTVMRANWQELKEERKMCEALRELFADDLRESREAGIMEGRTAGKIEGRIEGKLEG
;
A
#
# COMPACT_ATOMS: atom_id res chain seq x y z
N MET A 1 3.32 9.98 24.93
CA MET A 1 3.31 10.50 23.56
C MET A 1 3.99 11.85 23.41
N TYR A 2 3.62 12.86 24.18
CA TYR A 2 4.36 14.14 24.18
C TYR A 2 5.88 13.95 24.43
N ALA A 3 6.25 13.03 25.31
CA ALA A 3 7.66 12.69 25.53
C ALA A 3 8.37 12.17 24.26
N TYR A 4 7.68 11.39 23.41
CA TYR A 4 8.26 10.93 22.14
C TYR A 4 8.44 12.06 21.14
N ALA A 5 7.45 12.95 21.01
CA ALA A 5 7.57 14.14 20.17
C ALA A 5 8.70 15.05 20.67
N CYS A 6 8.87 15.19 21.99
CA CYS A 6 9.98 15.92 22.60
C CYS A 6 11.34 15.22 22.36
N ILE A 7 11.41 13.89 22.46
CA ILE A 7 12.63 13.12 22.18
C ILE A 7 13.01 13.22 20.70
N TYR A 8 12.06 13.06 19.80
CA TYR A 8 12.30 13.24 18.35
C TYR A 8 12.79 14.66 18.02
N LYS A 9 12.23 15.64 18.70
CA LYS A 9 12.67 17.04 18.61
C LYS A 9 14.06 17.22 19.20
N ALA A 10 14.42 16.49 20.27
CA ALA A 10 15.72 16.56 20.94
C ALA A 10 16.89 15.98 20.13
N ASP A 11 16.61 15.12 19.18
CA ASP A 11 17.62 14.47 18.33
C ASP A 11 18.00 15.33 17.08
N THR A 12 17.39 16.49 16.92
CA THR A 12 17.73 17.43 15.86
C THR A 12 18.55 18.60 16.45
N GLU A 13 19.67 18.93 15.84
CA GLU A 13 20.55 20.06 16.24
C GLU A 13 19.85 21.44 16.29
N LYS A 14 18.54 21.51 15.98
CA LYS A 14 17.74 22.73 15.85
C LYS A 14 16.44 22.68 16.66
N ILE A 15 16.49 22.12 17.86
CA ILE A 15 15.33 21.90 18.76
C ILE A 15 14.44 23.13 18.93
N ASP A 16 15.02 24.30 19.09
CA ASP A 16 14.29 25.52 19.39
C ASP A 16 13.64 26.19 18.18
N LEU A 17 13.92 25.68 16.97
CA LEU A 17 13.47 26.28 15.71
C LEU A 17 12.22 25.61 15.12
N ILE A 18 11.75 24.49 15.66
CA ILE A 18 10.54 23.83 15.17
C ILE A 18 9.35 24.26 16.03
N PRO A 19 8.42 25.08 15.52
CA PRO A 19 7.20 25.46 16.23
C PRO A 19 6.38 24.23 16.62
N ALA A 20 5.70 24.29 17.76
CA ALA A 20 4.81 23.20 18.18
C ALA A 20 3.72 22.90 17.13
N ALA A 21 3.29 23.91 16.37
CA ALA A 21 2.30 23.76 15.30
C ALA A 21 2.78 22.94 14.08
N GLU A 22 4.11 22.80 13.90
CA GLU A 22 4.69 21.93 12.86
C GLU A 22 4.82 20.47 13.30
N LEU A 23 4.63 20.19 14.59
CA LEU A 23 4.61 18.83 15.11
C LEU A 23 3.18 18.31 15.04
N THR A 24 2.99 17.15 14.47
CA THR A 24 1.69 16.46 14.44
C THR A 24 1.82 15.08 15.06
N ILE A 25 0.93 14.76 15.97
CA ILE A 25 0.80 13.40 16.52
C ILE A 25 -0.30 12.70 15.73
N THR A 26 0.05 11.62 15.03
CA THR A 26 -0.92 10.83 14.28
C THR A 26 -1.20 9.51 14.98
N PHE A 27 -2.47 9.26 15.30
CA PHE A 27 -2.96 7.97 15.77
C PHE A 27 -3.55 7.21 14.59
N VAL A 28 -3.02 6.03 14.32
CA VAL A 28 -3.57 5.10 13.32
C VAL A 28 -4.33 4.01 14.06
N CYS A 29 -5.63 3.93 13.84
CA CYS A 29 -6.55 3.05 14.55
C CYS A 29 -7.34 2.18 13.57
N TYR A 30 -7.64 0.95 13.98
CA TYR A 30 -8.57 0.08 13.25
C TYR A 30 -10.03 0.38 13.60
N HIS A 31 -10.29 0.75 14.86
CA HIS A 31 -11.63 1.13 15.33
C HIS A 31 -11.65 2.59 15.80
N TYR A 32 -12.82 3.22 15.63
CA TYR A 32 -13.03 4.58 16.14
C TYR A 32 -13.00 4.59 17.68
N PRO A 33 -12.05 5.28 18.33
CA PRO A 33 -11.81 5.20 19.77
C PRO A 33 -12.77 6.08 20.57
N ARG A 34 -14.09 5.82 20.50
CA ARG A 34 -15.16 6.63 21.08
C ARG A 34 -14.92 6.97 22.54
N ALA A 35 -14.64 5.96 23.38
CA ALA A 35 -14.47 6.16 24.81
C ALA A 35 -13.29 7.10 25.15
N MET A 36 -12.22 7.03 24.38
CA MET A 36 -11.07 7.94 24.52
C MET A 36 -11.46 9.37 24.14
N LEU A 37 -12.14 9.54 23.02
CA LEU A 37 -12.56 10.86 22.52
C LEU A 37 -13.58 11.51 23.45
N ASP A 38 -14.56 10.76 23.96
CA ASP A 38 -15.53 11.24 24.94
C ASP A 38 -14.85 11.70 26.24
N LYS A 39 -13.79 10.99 26.65
CA LYS A 39 -13.01 11.38 27.82
C LYS A 39 -12.19 12.64 27.55
N LEU A 40 -11.53 12.74 26.40
CA LEU A 40 -10.76 13.93 26.01
C LEU A 40 -11.66 15.18 25.93
N GLN A 41 -12.87 15.03 25.40
CA GLN A 41 -13.83 16.10 25.33
C GLN A 41 -14.29 16.58 26.73
N ARG A 42 -14.61 15.64 27.62
CA ARG A 42 -15.08 15.98 28.99
C ARG A 42 -13.96 16.56 29.84
N ASP A 43 -12.79 15.99 29.81
CA ASP A 43 -11.71 16.32 30.76
C ASP A 43 -10.87 17.50 30.27
N ARG A 44 -10.81 17.75 28.95
CA ARG A 44 -9.91 18.74 28.33
C ARG A 44 -10.56 19.64 27.29
N GLY A 45 -11.82 19.43 26.95
CA GLY A 45 -12.50 20.18 25.89
C GLY A 45 -11.99 19.88 24.48
N ILE A 46 -11.20 18.81 24.29
CA ILE A 46 -10.68 18.42 22.99
C ILE A 46 -11.78 17.79 22.15
N MET A 47 -12.00 18.30 20.95
CA MET A 47 -13.02 17.82 20.04
C MET A 47 -12.40 17.15 18.81
N ALA A 48 -13.05 16.10 18.32
CA ALA A 48 -12.66 15.43 17.08
C ALA A 48 -13.50 15.98 15.92
N GLU A 49 -12.86 16.68 15.00
CA GLU A 49 -13.46 17.21 13.78
C GLU A 49 -13.16 16.25 12.62
N LYS A 50 -14.21 15.81 11.92
CA LYS A 50 -14.07 14.95 10.76
C LYS A 50 -13.70 15.80 9.54
N ILE A 51 -12.50 15.53 8.97
CA ILE A 51 -12.01 16.24 7.79
C ILE A 51 -12.41 15.48 6.52
N GLU A 52 -12.13 14.14 6.50
CA GLU A 52 -12.49 13.24 5.41
C GLU A 52 -12.95 11.89 5.96
N SER A 53 -13.32 10.98 5.07
CA SER A 53 -13.65 9.62 5.47
C SER A 53 -12.46 8.95 6.15
N GLY A 54 -12.61 8.60 7.42
CA GLY A 54 -11.56 7.97 8.23
C GLY A 54 -10.49 8.92 8.76
N ILE A 55 -10.54 10.24 8.49
CA ILE A 55 -9.54 11.22 8.93
C ILE A 55 -10.22 12.27 9.83
N TYR A 56 -9.70 12.43 11.03
CA TYR A 56 -10.17 13.39 12.03
C TYR A 56 -9.00 14.20 12.57
N TYR A 57 -9.23 15.47 12.84
CA TYR A 57 -8.34 16.30 13.64
C TYR A 57 -8.93 16.52 15.03
N LEU A 58 -8.04 16.47 16.02
CA LEU A 58 -8.40 16.79 17.39
C LEU A 58 -7.94 18.21 17.68
N THR A 59 -8.92 19.08 17.93
CA THR A 59 -8.70 20.50 18.20
C THR A 59 -8.77 20.78 19.70
N GLY A 60 -7.99 21.76 20.16
CA GLY A 60 -7.97 22.18 21.57
C GLY A 60 -6.75 21.72 22.37
N ASP A 61 -5.80 21.02 21.76
CA ASP A 61 -4.52 20.65 22.40
C ASP A 61 -3.36 21.54 21.89
N ALA A 62 -2.25 21.56 22.62
CA ALA A 62 -1.07 22.35 22.32
C ALA A 62 -0.32 21.85 21.05
N ILE A 63 -0.42 20.55 20.75
CA ILE A 63 0.15 19.93 19.55
C ILE A 63 -1.01 19.40 18.70
N PRO A 64 -1.05 19.71 17.39
CA PRO A 64 -2.04 19.14 16.49
C PRO A 64 -2.04 17.61 16.53
N VAL A 65 -3.21 17.03 16.69
CA VAL A 65 -3.40 15.58 16.73
C VAL A 65 -4.30 15.17 15.58
N GLN A 66 -3.83 14.18 14.81
CA GLN A 66 -4.59 13.56 13.75
C GLN A 66 -4.99 12.14 14.15
N LEU A 67 -6.22 11.74 13.86
CA LEU A 67 -6.72 10.39 14.05
C LEU A 67 -7.11 9.80 12.70
N ILE A 68 -6.53 8.67 12.37
CA ILE A 68 -6.78 7.92 11.12
C ILE A 68 -7.48 6.61 11.48
N ILE A 69 -8.66 6.37 10.91
CA ILE A 69 -9.40 5.11 11.05
C ILE A 69 -9.24 4.33 9.75
N VAL A 70 -8.34 3.36 9.75
CA VAL A 70 -7.90 2.64 8.55
C VAL A 70 -9.05 2.04 7.72
N PRO A 71 -10.03 1.30 8.30
CA PRO A 71 -11.11 0.72 7.52
C PRO A 71 -12.09 1.75 6.91
N ALA A 72 -12.09 2.98 7.43
CA ALA A 72 -12.95 4.05 6.95
C ALA A 72 -12.29 4.95 5.91
N LEU A 73 -11.00 4.75 5.61
CA LEU A 73 -10.27 5.51 4.60
C LEU A 73 -10.81 5.26 3.19
N SER A 74 -10.75 6.27 2.34
CA SER A 74 -10.98 6.12 0.90
C SER A 74 -9.96 5.17 0.29
N LYS A 75 -10.43 4.08 -0.32
CA LYS A 75 -9.56 3.08 -0.97
C LYS A 75 -8.75 3.64 -2.13
N ASN A 76 -9.27 4.66 -2.82
CA ASN A 76 -8.59 5.27 -3.96
C ASN A 76 -7.50 6.25 -3.52
N ASN A 77 -7.82 7.15 -2.59
CA ASN A 77 -6.91 8.22 -2.19
C ASN A 77 -5.88 7.76 -1.15
N ASN A 78 -6.25 6.76 -0.34
CA ASN A 78 -5.44 6.30 0.80
C ASN A 78 -5.10 4.81 0.70
N TYR A 79 -4.83 4.32 -0.50
CA TYR A 79 -4.59 2.90 -0.78
C TYR A 79 -3.57 2.27 0.18
N TRP A 80 -2.42 2.90 0.36
CA TRP A 80 -1.33 2.37 1.17
C TRP A 80 -1.67 2.30 2.65
N LEU A 81 -2.29 3.36 3.19
CA LEU A 81 -2.74 3.38 4.59
C LEU A 81 -3.89 2.42 4.83
N ASN A 82 -4.82 2.29 3.86
CA ASN A 82 -5.93 1.35 3.95
C ASN A 82 -5.47 -0.11 4.01
N ASN A 83 -4.28 -0.42 3.46
CA ASN A 83 -3.68 -1.76 3.49
C ASN A 83 -2.78 -2.01 4.72
N LEU A 84 -2.59 -1.03 5.62
CA LEU A 84 -1.92 -1.22 6.91
C LEU A 84 -2.80 -2.02 7.89
N ARG A 85 -3.06 -3.27 7.56
CA ARG A 85 -3.92 -4.18 8.31
C ARG A 85 -3.45 -5.63 8.17
N ASN A 86 -3.94 -6.52 9.00
CA ASN A 86 -3.53 -7.92 9.08
C ASN A 86 -4.61 -8.91 8.61
N ASP A 87 -5.59 -8.44 7.87
CA ASP A 87 -6.74 -9.24 7.38
C ASP A 87 -6.93 -9.13 5.86
N LEU A 88 -5.83 -8.86 5.12
CA LEU A 88 -5.84 -8.89 3.67
C LEU A 88 -6.16 -10.30 3.17
N LYS A 89 -6.98 -10.39 2.12
CA LYS A 89 -7.39 -11.69 1.56
C LYS A 89 -6.44 -12.11 0.44
N ALA A 90 -6.07 -13.40 0.46
CA ALA A 90 -5.41 -14.04 -0.66
C ALA A 90 -6.29 -13.94 -1.92
N GLY A 91 -5.68 -13.95 -3.10
CA GLY A 91 -6.33 -13.72 -4.38
C GLY A 91 -6.29 -12.26 -4.80
N GLY A 92 -7.35 -11.51 -4.51
CA GLY A 92 -7.49 -10.15 -5.03
C GLY A 92 -6.65 -9.09 -4.29
N GLU A 93 -6.75 -8.99 -2.97
CA GLU A 93 -6.14 -7.91 -2.19
C GLU A 93 -4.62 -8.03 -2.11
N ILE A 94 -4.11 -9.20 -1.79
CA ILE A 94 -2.66 -9.48 -1.72
C ILE A 94 -2.01 -9.31 -3.09
N ARG A 95 -2.62 -9.83 -4.17
CA ARG A 95 -2.09 -9.69 -5.53
C ARG A 95 -1.99 -8.24 -5.94
N ASN A 96 -3.06 -7.48 -5.77
CA ASN A 96 -3.11 -6.05 -6.09
C ASN A 96 -2.08 -5.24 -5.27
N PHE A 97 -1.87 -5.62 -3.99
CA PHE A 97 -0.84 -5.00 -3.15
C PHE A 97 0.57 -5.26 -3.70
N ILE A 98 0.88 -6.49 -4.09
CA ILE A 98 2.19 -6.85 -4.67
C ILE A 98 2.45 -6.12 -5.99
N GLU A 99 1.45 -6.07 -6.87
CA GLU A 99 1.55 -5.37 -8.17
C GLU A 99 1.85 -3.88 -7.97
N ARG A 100 1.07 -3.19 -7.13
CA ARG A 100 1.29 -1.76 -6.85
C ARG A 100 2.60 -1.50 -6.10
N TYR A 101 3.04 -2.40 -5.24
CA TYR A 101 4.36 -2.29 -4.63
C TYR A 101 5.47 -2.39 -5.68
N GLY A 102 5.32 -3.24 -6.68
CA GLY A 102 6.27 -3.38 -7.79
C GLY A 102 6.58 -2.04 -8.49
N GLU A 103 5.58 -1.18 -8.64
CA GLU A 103 5.71 0.16 -9.23
C GLU A 103 6.53 1.13 -8.35
N ASN A 104 6.49 0.93 -7.03
CA ASN A 104 7.06 1.84 -6.02
C ASN A 104 8.28 1.27 -5.28
N LYS A 105 8.81 0.10 -5.71
CA LYS A 105 9.87 -0.64 -5.02
C LYS A 105 11.18 0.11 -4.77
N LYS A 106 11.43 1.19 -5.50
CA LYS A 106 12.65 2.02 -5.35
C LYS A 106 12.58 2.95 -4.13
N SER A 107 11.42 3.21 -3.58
CA SER A 107 11.24 4.08 -2.42
C SER A 107 11.44 3.32 -1.12
N LYS A 108 12.36 3.78 -0.27
CA LYS A 108 12.59 3.20 1.08
C LYS A 108 11.34 3.24 1.96
N LEU A 109 10.51 4.27 1.82
CA LEU A 109 9.26 4.38 2.57
C LEU A 109 8.28 3.26 2.18
N PHE A 110 8.09 3.03 0.88
CA PHE A 110 7.21 1.96 0.40
C PHE A 110 7.77 0.57 0.69
N GLN A 111 9.10 0.39 0.74
CA GLN A 111 9.73 -0.85 1.19
C GLN A 111 9.38 -1.15 2.65
N ALA A 112 9.57 -0.18 3.55
CA ALA A 112 9.24 -0.34 4.97
C ALA A 112 7.75 -0.63 5.21
N LEU A 113 6.87 0.05 4.47
CA LEU A 113 5.43 -0.19 4.52
C LEU A 113 5.10 -1.61 4.02
N ALA A 114 5.64 -2.01 2.88
CA ALA A 114 5.42 -3.34 2.31
C ALA A 114 5.91 -4.43 3.24
N ASP A 115 7.09 -4.29 3.83
CA ASP A 115 7.61 -5.24 4.82
C ASP A 115 6.68 -5.41 6.02
N THR A 116 6.11 -4.31 6.50
CA THR A 116 5.16 -4.32 7.63
C THR A 116 3.88 -5.06 7.26
N VAL A 117 3.28 -4.73 6.12
CA VAL A 117 2.05 -5.37 5.63
C VAL A 117 2.27 -6.85 5.31
N MET A 118 3.37 -7.19 4.65
CA MET A 118 3.69 -8.58 4.29
C MET A 118 3.94 -9.46 5.52
N ARG A 119 4.61 -8.95 6.55
CA ARG A 119 4.78 -9.68 7.82
C ARG A 119 3.45 -9.92 8.52
N ALA A 120 2.58 -8.90 8.57
CA ALA A 120 1.27 -8.99 9.20
C ALA A 120 0.33 -9.97 8.48
N ASN A 121 0.50 -10.18 7.16
CA ASN A 121 -0.34 -11.04 6.33
C ASN A 121 0.43 -12.25 5.75
N TRP A 122 1.38 -12.78 6.50
CA TRP A 122 2.29 -13.82 6.00
C TRP A 122 1.60 -15.11 5.57
N GLN A 123 0.51 -15.49 6.23
CA GLN A 123 -0.24 -16.71 5.89
C GLN A 123 -0.95 -16.56 4.55
N GLU A 124 -1.64 -15.46 4.35
CA GLU A 124 -2.33 -15.12 3.11
C GLU A 124 -1.37 -14.99 1.92
N LEU A 125 -0.15 -14.47 2.15
CA LEU A 125 0.92 -14.45 1.16
C LEU A 125 1.35 -15.85 0.72
N LYS A 126 1.47 -16.78 1.67
CA LYS A 126 1.79 -18.18 1.35
C LYS A 126 0.68 -18.86 0.55
N GLU A 127 -0.57 -18.59 0.89
CA GLU A 127 -1.74 -19.12 0.17
C GLU A 127 -1.81 -18.55 -1.24
N GLU A 128 -1.60 -17.24 -1.42
CA GLU A 128 -1.53 -16.60 -2.74
C GLU A 128 -0.45 -17.24 -3.61
N ARG A 129 0.74 -17.46 -3.06
CA ARG A 129 1.83 -18.13 -3.78
C ARG A 129 1.46 -19.53 -4.23
N LYS A 130 0.89 -20.35 -3.34
CA LYS A 130 0.44 -21.70 -3.68
C LYS A 130 -0.63 -21.70 -4.77
N MET A 131 -1.59 -20.77 -4.68
CA MET A 131 -2.64 -20.62 -5.69
C MET A 131 -2.04 -20.22 -7.05
N CYS A 132 -1.09 -19.30 -7.10
CA CYS A 132 -0.40 -18.93 -8.33
C CYS A 132 0.42 -20.09 -8.92
N GLU A 133 1.09 -20.89 -8.09
CA GLU A 133 1.82 -22.09 -8.52
C GLU A 133 0.86 -23.14 -9.08
N ALA A 134 -0.25 -23.45 -8.39
CA ALA A 134 -1.26 -24.40 -8.86
C ALA A 134 -1.93 -23.96 -10.19
N LEU A 135 -2.23 -22.68 -10.34
CA LEU A 135 -2.74 -22.14 -11.61
C LEU A 135 -1.72 -22.24 -12.74
N ARG A 136 -0.45 -22.01 -12.47
CA ARG A 136 0.62 -22.19 -13.48
C ARG A 136 0.73 -23.64 -13.92
N GLU A 137 0.66 -24.58 -12.99
CA GLU A 137 0.67 -26.02 -13.32
C GLU A 137 -0.55 -26.41 -14.13
N LEU A 138 -1.74 -25.95 -13.74
CA LEU A 138 -3.01 -26.27 -14.44
C LEU A 138 -2.99 -25.78 -15.90
N PHE A 139 -2.45 -24.59 -16.14
CA PHE A 139 -2.40 -23.98 -17.48
C PHE A 139 -1.05 -24.13 -18.19
N ALA A 140 -0.14 -24.97 -17.65
CA ALA A 140 1.19 -25.13 -18.22
C ALA A 140 1.15 -25.66 -19.67
N ASP A 141 0.24 -26.58 -19.96
CA ASP A 141 0.09 -27.14 -21.30
C ASP A 141 -0.51 -26.13 -22.28
N ASP A 142 -1.57 -25.41 -21.89
CA ASP A 142 -2.19 -24.36 -22.70
C ASP A 142 -1.21 -23.22 -23.03
N LEU A 143 -0.38 -22.84 -22.06
CA LEU A 143 0.66 -21.83 -22.25
C LEU A 143 1.76 -22.33 -23.20
N ARG A 144 2.10 -23.62 -23.15
CA ARG A 144 3.09 -24.22 -24.06
C ARG A 144 2.55 -24.26 -25.49
N GLU A 145 1.32 -24.72 -25.70
CA GLU A 145 0.67 -24.75 -27.02
C GLU A 145 0.54 -23.37 -27.62
N SER A 146 0.09 -22.39 -26.84
CA SER A 146 -0.02 -21.00 -27.28
C SER A 146 1.34 -20.41 -27.70
N ARG A 147 2.39 -20.73 -26.95
CA ARG A 147 3.76 -20.29 -27.29
C ARG A 147 4.28 -20.95 -28.56
N GLU A 148 4.05 -22.25 -28.74
CA GLU A 148 4.46 -22.99 -29.94
C GLU A 148 3.70 -22.48 -31.17
N ALA A 149 2.39 -22.22 -31.04
CA ALA A 149 1.58 -21.63 -32.12
C ALA A 149 2.12 -20.25 -32.52
N GLY A 150 2.40 -19.36 -31.56
CA GLY A 150 2.98 -18.04 -31.81
C GLY A 150 4.35 -18.08 -32.49
N ILE A 151 5.21 -19.06 -32.12
CA ILE A 151 6.51 -19.27 -32.78
C ILE A 151 6.33 -19.74 -34.22
N MET A 152 5.37 -20.63 -34.47
CA MET A 152 5.06 -21.10 -35.83
C MET A 152 4.50 -19.99 -36.72
N GLU A 153 3.62 -19.20 -36.16
CA GLU A 153 3.02 -18.04 -36.86
C GLU A 153 4.10 -17.00 -37.20
N GLY A 154 4.95 -16.63 -36.25
CA GLY A 154 6.06 -15.72 -36.48
C GLY A 154 7.09 -16.24 -37.51
N ARG A 155 7.38 -17.57 -37.53
CA ARG A 155 8.24 -18.17 -38.54
C ARG A 155 7.64 -18.17 -39.94
N THR A 156 6.33 -18.41 -40.04
CA THR A 156 5.60 -18.36 -41.34
C THR A 156 5.51 -16.95 -41.87
N ALA A 157 5.18 -15.97 -41.03
CA ALA A 157 5.15 -14.56 -41.40
C ALA A 157 6.52 -14.07 -41.88
N GLY A 158 7.57 -14.33 -41.11
CA GLY A 158 8.93 -13.94 -41.51
C GLY A 158 9.45 -14.61 -42.80
N LYS A 159 9.04 -15.87 -43.08
CA LYS A 159 9.36 -16.52 -44.38
C LYS A 159 8.61 -15.88 -45.55
N ILE A 160 7.38 -15.44 -45.34
CA ILE A 160 6.61 -14.77 -46.41
C ILE A 160 7.18 -13.38 -46.67
N GLU A 161 7.49 -12.63 -45.61
CA GLU A 161 8.08 -11.30 -45.70
C GLU A 161 9.44 -11.30 -46.38
N GLY A 162 10.35 -12.19 -45.99
CA GLY A 162 11.66 -12.36 -46.61
C GLY A 162 11.59 -12.85 -48.08
N ARG A 163 10.52 -13.60 -48.46
CA ARG A 163 10.30 -13.96 -49.89
C ARG A 163 9.80 -12.78 -50.73
N ILE A 164 9.01 -11.88 -50.13
CA ILE A 164 8.51 -10.69 -50.81
C ILE A 164 9.66 -9.70 -51.03
N GLU A 165 10.46 -9.45 -49.98
CA GLU A 165 11.63 -8.57 -50.07
C GLU A 165 12.64 -9.05 -51.09
N GLY A 166 13.03 -10.35 -51.05
CA GLY A 166 13.97 -10.93 -51.99
C GLY A 166 13.49 -10.99 -53.48
N LYS A 167 12.15 -10.80 -53.74
CA LYS A 167 11.61 -10.63 -55.10
C LYS A 167 11.57 -9.19 -55.55
N LEU A 168 11.68 -8.23 -54.67
CA LEU A 168 11.68 -6.80 -54.98
C LEU A 168 13.10 -6.28 -55.29
N GLU A 169 14.13 -7.00 -54.81
CA GLU A 169 15.54 -6.62 -54.95
C GLU A 169 16.25 -7.34 -56.16
N GLY A 170 15.62 -8.31 -56.80
CA GLY A 170 16.15 -9.07 -57.95
C GLY A 170 15.35 -8.79 -59.21
#